data_e6f99392ee34373ad4da6ae5b9bbaa1b
#
_entry.id   e6f99392ee34373ad4da6ae5b9bbaa1b
#
_cell.length_a   1.000
_cell.length_b   1.000
_cell.length_c   1.000
_cell.angle_alpha   90.00
_cell.angle_beta   90.00
_cell.angle_gamma   90.00
#
_symmetry.space_group_name_H-M   'P 1'
#
loop_
_entity.id
_entity.type
_entity.pdbx_description
1 polymer ?
#
loop_
_entity_poly.entity_id
_entity_poly.type
_entity_poly.pdbx_seq_one_letter_code
_entity_poly.pdbx_strand_id
1 'polypeptide(L)'
;MLTPRIEIDLGKIAHNVKTLVELYGSKGIDVIGVTKAICGNPYVADTLVKNGINILADSRIANIKRMRSAGVKAMFLLLRTPSLSQAEEVVEYADISLNTELTVIKKLSKFAIENKSIHKIILMLELGDLREGLMPVDLDSTIKHVLELEGIEIVGIGTNLACFGGIKPDKEKMDYLSTIAKDVDKKFGLKLKYISGGNSANYDWFMATDDIGKINNLRIGESIYLGCETLNRKPIPKLFTDAFTLIAEVIESKVKPSLPYGEVSQDAFGNVPKFQDQGQINRAILDIGLQDVLVSGLTPRLNIDIIGASSDHIIVNTKKIDLKTGNEVEFDLNYGALLSAMTSPYVIKKTKYFINAQEYCESVEQHYRKHQQLVSSIIIQENNSRLMSLKQSNFNLLFEPSIKKEYYYRVREDVFYKIGRISKLLDKQDKRLIIRSAWRSFEHQQLLWDEKVEFLLKKYPNKQLEEVEELVSYFIAPTKESMHSTGGAVDALIYDSKKNRVMDFGTNEGLVINLNDKCYPYHPFISNLARKNRKLLIDLFEEEGFVVDIKEYWHFDYGNASWALEKGENHAIYGIVEAISV
;
A
#
# COMPACT_ATOMS: atom_id res chain seq x y z
N MET A 1 10.16 -4.30 10.57
CA MET A 1 10.29 -2.85 10.20
C MET A 1 9.79 -2.00 11.35
N LEU A 2 10.15 -0.69 11.36
CA LEU A 2 9.61 0.20 12.41
C LEU A 2 8.09 0.36 12.28
N THR A 3 7.40 0.34 13.41
CA THR A 3 5.96 0.52 13.58
C THR A 3 5.69 1.67 14.57
N PRO A 4 4.49 2.23 14.66
CA PRO A 4 3.40 2.03 13.70
C PRO A 4 3.71 2.68 12.33
N ARG A 5 3.26 2.06 11.26
CA ARG A 5 3.46 2.59 9.90
C ARG A 5 2.23 2.45 9.02
N ILE A 6 2.08 3.35 8.06
CA ILE A 6 1.13 3.23 6.96
C ILE A 6 1.89 2.96 5.66
N GLU A 7 1.60 1.86 5.03
CA GLU A 7 2.13 1.51 3.71
C GLU A 7 1.22 2.04 2.62
N ILE A 8 1.80 2.74 1.65
CA ILE A 8 1.12 3.47 0.57
C ILE A 8 1.55 2.88 -0.77
N ASP A 9 0.63 2.22 -1.45
CA ASP A 9 0.89 1.63 -2.76
C ASP A 9 0.61 2.66 -3.87
N LEU A 10 1.67 3.31 -4.36
CA LEU A 10 1.57 4.34 -5.39
C LEU A 10 1.12 3.77 -6.74
N GLY A 11 1.40 2.50 -7.03
CA GLY A 11 0.92 1.82 -8.24
C GLY A 11 -0.59 1.64 -8.24
N LYS A 12 -1.19 1.22 -7.13
CA LYS A 12 -2.64 1.13 -6.98
C LYS A 12 -3.31 2.50 -7.06
N ILE A 13 -2.69 3.53 -6.45
CA ILE A 13 -3.16 4.91 -6.56
C ILE A 13 -3.11 5.39 -8.01
N ALA A 14 -2.01 5.16 -8.72
CA ALA A 14 -1.86 5.53 -10.14
C ALA A 14 -2.94 4.88 -11.00
N HIS A 15 -3.21 3.59 -10.78
CA HIS A 15 -4.29 2.86 -11.47
C HIS A 15 -5.66 3.48 -11.18
N ASN A 16 -5.99 3.74 -9.90
CA ASN A 16 -7.26 4.34 -9.51
C ASN A 16 -7.45 5.73 -10.14
N VAL A 17 -6.39 6.55 -10.15
CA VAL A 17 -6.42 7.87 -10.79
C VAL A 17 -6.72 7.76 -12.28
N LYS A 18 -5.96 6.95 -13.03
CA LYS A 18 -6.19 6.75 -14.46
C LYS A 18 -7.62 6.31 -14.75
N THR A 19 -8.09 5.31 -14.01
CA THR A 19 -9.46 4.77 -14.16
C THR A 19 -10.52 5.85 -13.91
N LEU A 20 -10.35 6.67 -12.87
CA LEU A 20 -11.31 7.74 -12.55
C LEU A 20 -11.24 8.91 -13.55
N VAL A 21 -10.05 9.30 -13.99
CA VAL A 21 -9.86 10.34 -15.01
C VAL A 21 -10.51 9.91 -16.33
N GLU A 22 -10.30 8.67 -16.77
CA GLU A 22 -10.94 8.11 -17.96
C GLU A 22 -12.47 8.03 -17.79
N LEU A 23 -12.94 7.56 -16.62
CA LEU A 23 -14.38 7.43 -16.33
C LEU A 23 -15.08 8.79 -16.41
N TYR A 24 -14.63 9.78 -15.66
CA TYR A 24 -15.27 11.10 -15.63
C TYR A 24 -15.03 11.88 -16.93
N GLY A 25 -13.85 11.73 -17.53
CA GLY A 25 -13.51 12.33 -18.83
C GLY A 25 -14.38 11.83 -19.98
N SER A 26 -14.95 10.61 -19.89
CA SER A 26 -15.87 10.06 -20.90
C SER A 26 -17.12 10.89 -21.12
N LYS A 27 -17.51 11.72 -20.15
CA LYS A 27 -18.63 12.70 -20.25
C LYS A 27 -18.14 14.15 -20.15
N GLY A 28 -16.84 14.42 -20.29
CA GLY A 28 -16.27 15.79 -20.29
C GLY A 28 -16.12 16.42 -18.91
N ILE A 29 -16.00 15.62 -17.85
CA ILE A 29 -15.72 16.10 -16.49
C ILE A 29 -14.26 15.91 -16.17
N ASP A 30 -13.55 17.00 -15.85
CA ASP A 30 -12.19 16.99 -15.34
C ASP A 30 -12.15 16.60 -13.86
N VAL A 31 -11.16 15.81 -13.47
CA VAL A 31 -10.91 15.43 -12.08
C VAL A 31 -9.88 16.35 -11.44
N ILE A 32 -10.28 17.02 -10.36
CA ILE A 32 -9.36 17.73 -9.45
C ILE A 32 -8.97 16.76 -8.32
N GLY A 33 -7.68 16.50 -8.14
CA GLY A 33 -7.18 15.55 -7.14
C GLY A 33 -7.12 16.17 -5.75
N VAL A 34 -7.85 15.61 -4.77
CA VAL A 34 -7.92 16.15 -3.41
C VAL A 34 -6.91 15.48 -2.49
N THR A 35 -5.94 16.23 -1.97
CA THR A 35 -4.80 15.73 -1.19
C THR A 35 -4.94 15.83 0.33
N LYS A 36 -6.06 16.34 0.84
CA LYS A 36 -6.23 16.59 2.29
C LYS A 36 -6.12 15.32 3.15
N ALA A 37 -6.70 14.20 2.69
CA ALA A 37 -6.70 12.94 3.42
C ALA A 37 -5.29 12.31 3.53
N ILE A 38 -4.39 12.66 2.62
CA ILE A 38 -3.00 12.21 2.60
C ILE A 38 -2.03 13.27 3.14
N CYS A 39 -2.55 14.32 3.82
CA CYS A 39 -1.77 15.40 4.40
C CYS A 39 -0.81 16.08 3.41
N GLY A 40 -1.21 16.22 2.12
CA GLY A 40 -0.35 16.78 1.07
C GLY A 40 0.96 16.01 0.88
N ASN A 41 0.96 14.68 1.00
CA ASN A 41 2.15 13.85 0.79
C ASN A 41 2.68 14.05 -0.63
N PRO A 42 3.93 14.53 -0.83
CA PRO A 42 4.44 14.88 -2.15
C PRO A 42 4.56 13.70 -3.12
N TYR A 43 4.88 12.51 -2.63
CA TYR A 43 5.01 11.31 -3.47
C TYR A 43 3.66 10.89 -4.05
N VAL A 44 2.61 10.91 -3.22
CA VAL A 44 1.24 10.64 -3.68
C VAL A 44 0.78 11.76 -4.62
N ALA A 45 0.99 13.02 -4.26
CA ALA A 45 0.63 14.17 -5.10
C ALA A 45 1.29 14.11 -6.49
N ASP A 46 2.57 13.80 -6.57
CA ASP A 46 3.30 13.61 -7.85
C ASP A 46 2.73 12.44 -8.65
N THR A 47 2.35 11.34 -7.96
CA THR A 47 1.66 10.21 -8.61
C THR A 47 0.33 10.62 -9.23
N LEU A 48 -0.48 11.46 -8.55
CA LEU A 48 -1.72 11.98 -9.12
C LEU A 48 -1.46 12.77 -10.40
N VAL A 49 -0.48 13.67 -10.37
CA VAL A 49 -0.12 14.53 -11.51
C VAL A 49 0.38 13.71 -12.69
N LYS A 50 1.28 12.77 -12.49
CA LYS A 50 1.81 11.88 -13.53
C LYS A 50 0.76 11.01 -14.20
N ASN A 51 -0.41 10.84 -13.55
CA ASN A 51 -1.50 10.00 -14.05
C ASN A 51 -2.75 10.79 -14.48
N GLY A 52 -2.59 12.07 -14.83
CA GLY A 52 -3.62 12.86 -15.52
C GLY A 52 -4.32 13.92 -14.69
N ILE A 53 -3.92 14.15 -13.44
CA ILE A 53 -4.45 15.25 -12.62
C ILE A 53 -3.65 16.53 -12.86
N ASN A 54 -4.31 17.57 -13.34
CA ASN A 54 -3.70 18.89 -13.60
C ASN A 54 -3.82 19.86 -12.43
N ILE A 55 -4.84 19.68 -11.59
CA ILE A 55 -5.12 20.53 -10.42
C ILE A 55 -5.16 19.68 -9.17
N LEU A 56 -4.33 20.02 -8.20
CA LEU A 56 -4.36 19.45 -6.86
C LEU A 56 -5.06 20.38 -5.88
N ALA A 57 -5.90 19.82 -5.04
CA ALA A 57 -6.71 20.59 -4.12
C ALA A 57 -6.52 20.14 -2.67
N ASP A 58 -6.26 21.07 -1.75
CA ASP A 58 -6.09 20.78 -0.33
C ASP A 58 -6.84 21.81 0.54
N SER A 59 -7.22 21.39 1.73
CA SER A 59 -7.90 22.26 2.69
C SER A 59 -6.95 23.07 3.58
N ARG A 60 -5.65 22.83 3.49
CA ARG A 60 -4.61 23.48 4.30
C ARG A 60 -3.53 24.08 3.41
N ILE A 61 -3.28 25.40 3.61
CA ILE A 61 -2.21 26.06 2.85
C ILE A 61 -0.82 25.45 3.14
N ALA A 62 -0.60 24.98 4.36
CA ALA A 62 0.63 24.28 4.74
C ALA A 62 0.90 23.02 3.90
N ASN A 63 -0.14 22.28 3.51
CA ASN A 63 -0.02 21.12 2.63
C ASN A 63 0.34 21.55 1.20
N ILE A 64 -0.28 22.63 0.69
CA ILE A 64 0.05 23.21 -0.61
C ILE A 64 1.52 23.67 -0.63
N LYS A 65 1.97 24.38 0.40
CA LYS A 65 3.38 24.79 0.56
C LYS A 65 4.33 23.60 0.52
N ARG A 66 4.00 22.53 1.24
CA ARG A 66 4.80 21.28 1.26
C ARG A 66 4.92 20.66 -0.13
N MET A 67 3.82 20.54 -0.88
CA MET A 67 3.84 19.98 -2.23
C MET A 67 4.63 20.86 -3.20
N ARG A 68 4.47 22.19 -3.15
CA ARG A 68 5.25 23.14 -3.97
C ARG A 68 6.74 23.05 -3.66
N SER A 69 7.11 23.06 -2.38
CA SER A 69 8.52 22.98 -1.94
C SER A 69 9.17 21.64 -2.34
N ALA A 70 8.39 20.56 -2.44
CA ALA A 70 8.85 19.29 -2.96
C ALA A 70 8.92 19.21 -4.51
N GLY A 71 8.57 20.29 -5.22
CA GLY A 71 8.68 20.37 -6.67
C GLY A 71 7.52 19.76 -7.46
N VAL A 72 6.39 19.44 -6.82
CA VAL A 72 5.20 18.92 -7.51
C VAL A 72 4.67 19.96 -8.50
N LYS A 73 4.52 19.56 -9.77
CA LYS A 73 4.16 20.43 -10.91
C LYS A 73 2.67 20.38 -11.21
N ALA A 74 1.86 21.13 -10.48
CA ALA A 74 0.42 21.24 -10.67
C ALA A 74 -0.07 22.67 -10.39
N MET A 75 -1.27 22.99 -10.81
CA MET A 75 -2.02 24.11 -10.21
C MET A 75 -2.56 23.68 -8.84
N PHE A 76 -2.59 24.61 -7.89
CA PHE A 76 -3.05 24.32 -6.53
C PHE A 76 -4.31 25.11 -6.21
N LEU A 77 -5.34 24.39 -5.75
CA LEU A 77 -6.61 24.94 -5.33
C LEU A 77 -6.80 24.78 -3.82
N LEU A 78 -7.06 25.88 -3.11
CA LEU A 78 -7.46 25.81 -1.70
C LEU A 78 -8.94 25.48 -1.58
N LEU A 79 -9.28 24.34 -0.94
CA LEU A 79 -10.64 23.73 -0.91
C LEU A 79 -11.64 24.37 0.04
N ARG A 80 -11.28 25.40 0.77
CA ARG A 80 -12.17 26.08 1.72
C ARG A 80 -11.99 27.59 1.64
N THR A 81 -12.98 28.33 2.11
CA THR A 81 -12.83 29.75 2.37
C THR A 81 -11.63 29.99 3.27
N PRO A 82 -10.66 30.82 2.85
CA PRO A 82 -9.48 31.12 3.65
C PRO A 82 -9.83 31.82 4.97
N SER A 83 -9.02 31.62 6.00
CA SER A 83 -9.01 32.51 7.16
C SER A 83 -8.43 33.87 6.77
N LEU A 84 -8.94 34.97 7.32
CA LEU A 84 -8.42 36.30 7.06
C LEU A 84 -6.92 36.43 7.36
N SER A 85 -6.44 35.73 8.41
CA SER A 85 -5.02 35.69 8.80
C SER A 85 -4.12 34.92 7.82
N GLN A 86 -4.70 34.10 6.93
CA GLN A 86 -3.95 33.32 5.94
C GLN A 86 -4.08 33.89 4.51
N ALA A 87 -4.79 35.00 4.32
CA ALA A 87 -5.10 35.51 2.98
C ALA A 87 -3.83 35.85 2.16
N GLU A 88 -2.76 36.34 2.80
CA GLU A 88 -1.47 36.59 2.16
C GLU A 88 -0.84 35.30 1.62
N GLU A 89 -0.70 34.28 2.49
CA GLU A 89 -0.15 32.97 2.08
C GLU A 89 -1.00 32.29 0.99
N VAL A 90 -2.31 32.49 1.01
CA VAL A 90 -3.20 31.94 -0.02
C VAL A 90 -2.92 32.55 -1.38
N VAL A 91 -2.75 33.87 -1.46
CA VAL A 91 -2.39 34.56 -2.70
C VAL A 91 -1.00 34.14 -3.19
N GLU A 92 -0.06 33.89 -2.28
CA GLU A 92 1.31 33.49 -2.63
C GLU A 92 1.39 32.03 -3.12
N TYR A 93 0.67 31.11 -2.46
CA TYR A 93 0.88 29.67 -2.68
C TYR A 93 -0.25 28.95 -3.40
N ALA A 94 -1.46 29.47 -3.45
CA ALA A 94 -2.58 28.84 -4.17
C ALA A 94 -2.90 29.60 -5.46
N ASP A 95 -3.05 28.87 -6.57
CA ASP A 95 -3.45 29.46 -7.87
C ASP A 95 -4.93 29.82 -7.89
N ILE A 96 -5.75 29.07 -7.14
CA ILE A 96 -7.20 29.23 -7.04
C ILE A 96 -7.62 29.01 -5.57
N SER A 97 -8.65 29.71 -5.10
CA SER A 97 -9.30 29.38 -3.83
C SER A 97 -10.83 29.34 -3.93
N LEU A 98 -11.46 28.44 -3.13
CA LEU A 98 -12.90 28.42 -2.96
C LEU A 98 -13.30 29.50 -1.95
N ASN A 99 -14.34 30.28 -2.25
CA ASN A 99 -14.75 31.39 -1.41
C ASN A 99 -16.25 31.50 -1.26
N THR A 100 -16.69 32.00 -0.09
CA THR A 100 -18.09 32.23 0.29
C THR A 100 -18.28 33.58 0.99
N GLU A 101 -17.18 34.28 1.36
CA GLU A 101 -17.21 35.46 2.20
C GLU A 101 -16.58 36.68 1.51
N LEU A 102 -17.37 37.73 1.29
CA LEU A 102 -16.90 38.95 0.62
C LEU A 102 -15.75 39.62 1.38
N THR A 103 -15.77 39.57 2.71
CA THR A 103 -14.70 40.12 3.56
C THR A 103 -13.36 39.44 3.30
N VAL A 104 -13.38 38.11 3.10
CA VAL A 104 -12.19 37.33 2.75
C VAL A 104 -11.71 37.68 1.35
N ILE A 105 -12.63 37.77 0.38
CA ILE A 105 -12.31 38.11 -1.02
C ILE A 105 -11.68 39.51 -1.10
N LYS A 106 -12.19 40.50 -0.36
CA LYS A 106 -11.57 41.85 -0.25
C LYS A 106 -10.14 41.79 0.31
N LYS A 107 -9.88 40.89 1.29
CA LYS A 107 -8.55 40.73 1.85
C LYS A 107 -7.60 40.04 0.85
N LEU A 108 -8.06 39.06 0.08
CA LEU A 108 -7.31 38.43 -1.01
C LEU A 108 -6.98 39.47 -2.11
N SER A 109 -7.95 40.34 -2.50
CA SER A 109 -7.74 41.43 -3.44
C SER A 109 -6.61 42.34 -3.00
N LYS A 110 -6.62 42.78 -1.73
CA LYS A 110 -5.54 43.63 -1.18
C LYS A 110 -4.16 42.99 -1.39
N PHE A 111 -3.98 41.73 -1.01
CA PHE A 111 -2.69 41.04 -1.15
C PHE A 111 -2.33 40.74 -2.60
N ALA A 112 -3.31 40.46 -3.44
CA ALA A 112 -3.09 40.25 -4.88
C ALA A 112 -2.54 41.54 -5.54
N ILE A 113 -3.07 42.72 -5.18
CA ILE A 113 -2.58 44.02 -5.64
C ILE A 113 -1.17 44.26 -5.14
N GLU A 114 -0.90 44.04 -3.84
CA GLU A 114 0.41 44.19 -3.23
C GLU A 114 1.46 43.32 -3.91
N ASN A 115 1.10 42.07 -4.29
CA ASN A 115 1.95 41.13 -5.00
C ASN A 115 1.97 41.31 -6.53
N LYS A 116 1.26 42.32 -7.07
CA LYS A 116 1.10 42.59 -8.52
C LYS A 116 0.63 41.33 -9.28
N SER A 117 -0.31 40.59 -8.71
CA SER A 117 -0.83 39.34 -9.23
C SER A 117 -2.36 39.40 -9.35
N ILE A 118 -2.93 38.39 -10.03
CA ILE A 118 -4.37 38.16 -10.07
C ILE A 118 -4.64 36.81 -9.38
N HIS A 119 -5.40 36.86 -8.29
CA HIS A 119 -5.80 35.64 -7.59
C HIS A 119 -7.17 35.15 -8.11
N LYS A 120 -7.24 33.88 -8.47
CA LYS A 120 -8.46 33.25 -9.05
C LYS A 120 -9.33 32.70 -7.95
N ILE A 121 -10.63 32.92 -8.06
CA ILE A 121 -11.59 32.39 -7.09
C ILE A 121 -12.72 31.61 -7.75
N ILE A 122 -13.23 30.61 -7.03
CA ILE A 122 -14.49 29.92 -7.33
C ILE A 122 -15.46 30.25 -6.20
N LEU A 123 -16.62 30.80 -6.55
CA LEU A 123 -17.68 31.08 -5.58
C LEU A 123 -18.47 29.81 -5.28
N MET A 124 -18.57 29.43 -4.02
CA MET A 124 -19.27 28.23 -3.61
C MET A 124 -20.72 28.53 -3.21
N LEU A 125 -21.64 27.69 -3.69
CA LEU A 125 -23.08 27.81 -3.46
C LEU A 125 -23.55 26.75 -2.45
N GLU A 126 -24.42 27.16 -1.54
CA GLU A 126 -25.13 26.28 -0.63
C GLU A 126 -26.35 25.68 -1.33
N LEU A 127 -26.34 24.37 -1.53
CA LEU A 127 -27.42 23.61 -2.17
C LEU A 127 -28.00 22.51 -1.29
N GLY A 128 -27.92 22.70 0.06
CA GLY A 128 -28.60 21.86 1.04
C GLY A 128 -27.70 21.15 2.06
N ASP A 129 -26.36 21.16 1.89
CA ASP A 129 -25.45 20.48 2.84
C ASP A 129 -25.24 21.25 4.15
N LEU A 130 -25.61 22.56 4.17
CA LEU A 130 -25.59 23.48 5.32
C LEU A 130 -24.22 23.54 6.03
N ARG A 131 -23.15 23.57 5.24
CA ARG A 131 -21.79 23.73 5.74
C ARG A 131 -21.23 25.12 5.38
N GLU A 132 -20.62 25.26 4.20
CA GLU A 132 -20.20 26.56 3.67
C GLU A 132 -20.73 26.77 2.25
N GLY A 133 -21.20 27.96 1.95
CA GLY A 133 -21.74 28.32 0.64
C GLY A 133 -22.51 29.65 0.71
N LEU A 134 -22.52 30.38 -0.40
CA LEU A 134 -23.42 31.50 -0.63
C LEU A 134 -24.80 30.96 -0.87
N MET A 135 -25.82 31.55 -0.25
CA MET A 135 -27.19 31.25 -0.66
C MET A 135 -27.39 31.72 -2.11
N PRO A 136 -28.10 30.97 -2.96
CA PRO A 136 -28.30 31.33 -4.36
C PRO A 136 -28.87 32.76 -4.56
N VAL A 137 -29.67 33.25 -3.61
CA VAL A 137 -30.24 34.60 -3.65
C VAL A 137 -29.19 35.71 -3.48
N ASP A 138 -28.07 35.43 -2.83
CA ASP A 138 -27.00 36.40 -2.53
C ASP A 138 -25.92 36.41 -3.62
N LEU A 139 -25.96 35.49 -4.58
CA LEU A 139 -24.90 35.31 -5.56
C LEU A 139 -24.73 36.55 -6.45
N ASP A 140 -25.84 37.08 -7.01
CA ASP A 140 -25.82 38.24 -7.91
C ASP A 140 -25.21 39.48 -7.24
N SER A 141 -25.57 39.73 -5.98
CA SER A 141 -25.01 40.86 -5.21
C SER A 141 -23.54 40.65 -4.92
N THR A 142 -23.13 39.41 -4.57
CA THR A 142 -21.74 39.07 -4.32
C THR A 142 -20.88 39.24 -5.58
N ILE A 143 -21.33 38.73 -6.73
CA ILE A 143 -20.62 38.90 -8.01
C ILE A 143 -20.42 40.40 -8.33
N LYS A 144 -21.44 41.24 -8.21
CA LYS A 144 -21.30 42.68 -8.44
C LYS A 144 -20.20 43.31 -7.60
N HIS A 145 -20.18 43.03 -6.30
CA HIS A 145 -19.13 43.55 -5.42
C HIS A 145 -17.73 43.00 -5.74
N VAL A 146 -17.64 41.71 -6.15
CA VAL A 146 -16.34 41.13 -6.52
C VAL A 146 -15.80 41.72 -7.82
N LEU A 147 -16.67 42.03 -8.79
CA LEU A 147 -16.26 42.66 -10.05
C LEU A 147 -15.71 44.08 -9.87
N GLU A 148 -16.00 44.72 -8.77
CA GLU A 148 -15.42 46.03 -8.40
C GLU A 148 -14.02 45.92 -7.76
N LEU A 149 -13.54 44.67 -7.45
CA LEU A 149 -12.25 44.45 -6.80
C LEU A 149 -11.15 44.22 -7.83
N GLU A 150 -10.06 44.97 -7.71
CA GLU A 150 -8.85 44.72 -8.48
C GLU A 150 -8.09 43.49 -7.94
N GLY A 151 -7.32 42.81 -8.80
CA GLY A 151 -6.49 41.65 -8.43
C GLY A 151 -7.26 40.35 -8.17
N ILE A 152 -8.57 40.31 -8.43
CA ILE A 152 -9.41 39.09 -8.31
C ILE A 152 -10.05 38.73 -9.63
N GLU A 153 -10.07 37.45 -9.96
CA GLU A 153 -10.76 36.89 -11.11
C GLU A 153 -11.75 35.79 -10.67
N ILE A 154 -13.03 35.94 -10.98
CA ILE A 154 -14.01 34.86 -10.79
C ILE A 154 -13.86 33.87 -11.95
N VAL A 155 -13.29 32.70 -11.69
CA VAL A 155 -13.07 31.66 -12.70
C VAL A 155 -14.10 30.55 -12.65
N GLY A 156 -15.00 30.54 -11.66
CA GLY A 156 -16.00 29.48 -11.55
C GLY A 156 -16.99 29.65 -10.41
N ILE A 157 -17.97 28.78 -10.43
CA ILE A 157 -18.90 28.52 -9.33
C ILE A 157 -18.89 27.03 -9.01
N GLY A 158 -19.34 26.65 -7.82
CA GLY A 158 -19.41 25.25 -7.44
C GLY A 158 -20.30 25.01 -6.23
N THR A 159 -20.49 23.74 -5.92
CA THR A 159 -21.18 23.30 -4.70
C THR A 159 -20.41 22.17 -4.03
N ASN A 160 -20.78 21.84 -2.80
CA ASN A 160 -20.28 20.68 -2.10
C ASN A 160 -21.43 20.02 -1.34
N LEU A 161 -21.59 18.71 -1.51
CA LEU A 161 -22.68 17.92 -0.95
C LEU A 161 -22.13 16.69 -0.23
N ALA A 162 -22.96 16.00 0.56
CA ALA A 162 -22.64 14.81 1.34
C ALA A 162 -21.40 14.95 2.22
N CYS A 163 -21.23 16.10 2.86
CA CYS A 163 -20.09 16.38 3.74
C CYS A 163 -20.49 16.59 5.21
N PHE A 164 -21.46 17.47 5.46
CA PHE A 164 -21.96 17.77 6.80
C PHE A 164 -23.42 17.34 6.92
N GLY A 165 -24.29 17.87 6.06
CA GLY A 165 -25.71 17.53 6.06
C GLY A 165 -26.03 16.17 5.44
N GLY A 166 -25.06 15.52 4.81
CA GLY A 166 -25.25 14.21 4.19
C GLY A 166 -26.15 14.24 2.95
N ILE A 167 -26.35 15.42 2.35
CA ILE A 167 -27.26 15.60 1.21
C ILE A 167 -26.66 14.96 -0.05
N LYS A 168 -27.37 13.98 -0.59
CA LYS A 168 -26.94 13.25 -1.80
C LYS A 168 -26.93 14.17 -3.03
N PRO A 169 -25.86 14.19 -3.84
CA PRO A 169 -25.89 14.78 -5.17
C PRO A 169 -26.90 14.06 -6.07
N ASP A 170 -27.78 14.81 -6.69
CA ASP A 170 -28.81 14.30 -7.58
C ASP A 170 -28.93 15.18 -8.85
N LYS A 171 -29.76 14.73 -9.79
CA LYS A 171 -29.99 15.44 -11.05
C LYS A 171 -30.54 16.86 -10.84
N GLU A 172 -31.48 17.03 -9.90
CA GLU A 172 -32.13 18.31 -9.63
C GLU A 172 -31.11 19.37 -9.20
N LYS A 173 -30.22 19.04 -8.27
CA LYS A 173 -29.16 19.94 -7.77
C LYS A 173 -28.11 20.26 -8.84
N MET A 174 -27.73 19.28 -9.65
CA MET A 174 -26.77 19.50 -10.73
C MET A 174 -27.34 20.32 -11.88
N ASP A 175 -28.62 20.11 -12.24
CA ASP A 175 -29.35 20.93 -13.20
C ASP A 175 -29.54 22.37 -12.68
N TYR A 176 -29.81 22.53 -11.38
CA TYR A 176 -29.94 23.84 -10.76
C TYR A 176 -28.60 24.60 -10.79
N LEU A 177 -27.49 23.96 -10.41
CA LEU A 177 -26.16 24.57 -10.54
C LEU A 177 -25.84 24.95 -12.00
N SER A 178 -26.20 24.10 -12.95
CA SER A 178 -26.03 24.37 -14.38
C SER A 178 -26.88 25.57 -14.87
N THR A 179 -28.07 25.74 -14.31
CA THR A 179 -28.94 26.88 -14.59
C THR A 179 -28.35 28.17 -14.04
N ILE A 180 -27.89 28.17 -12.81
CA ILE A 180 -27.18 29.29 -12.19
C ILE A 180 -25.97 29.69 -13.03
N ALA A 181 -25.18 28.74 -13.51
CA ALA A 181 -24.03 29.02 -14.36
C ALA A 181 -24.39 29.74 -15.65
N LYS A 182 -25.51 29.34 -16.32
CA LYS A 182 -26.04 30.02 -17.50
C LYS A 182 -26.52 31.44 -17.18
N ASP A 183 -27.18 31.62 -16.04
CA ASP A 183 -27.68 32.93 -15.61
C ASP A 183 -26.54 33.89 -15.29
N VAL A 184 -25.46 33.42 -14.65
CA VAL A 184 -24.24 34.20 -14.38
C VAL A 184 -23.60 34.67 -15.70
N ASP A 185 -23.43 33.78 -16.67
CA ASP A 185 -22.93 34.15 -18.01
C ASP A 185 -23.82 35.22 -18.67
N LYS A 186 -25.12 35.01 -18.70
CA LYS A 186 -26.09 35.93 -19.32
C LYS A 186 -26.13 37.29 -18.62
N LYS A 187 -26.09 37.36 -17.28
CA LYS A 187 -26.21 38.59 -16.50
C LYS A 187 -24.95 39.43 -16.45
N PHE A 188 -23.80 38.75 -16.34
CA PHE A 188 -22.51 39.40 -16.07
C PHE A 188 -21.47 39.23 -17.18
N GLY A 189 -21.76 38.44 -18.22
CA GLY A 189 -20.80 38.13 -19.28
C GLY A 189 -19.59 37.30 -18.83
N LEU A 190 -19.70 36.63 -17.68
CA LEU A 190 -18.63 35.84 -17.09
C LEU A 190 -18.56 34.46 -17.74
N LYS A 191 -17.51 34.20 -18.51
CA LYS A 191 -17.22 32.87 -19.06
C LYS A 191 -16.57 32.00 -17.98
N LEU A 192 -17.39 31.35 -17.15
CA LEU A 192 -16.91 30.51 -16.05
C LEU A 192 -16.17 29.30 -16.61
N LYS A 193 -14.90 29.17 -16.24
CA LYS A 193 -14.05 28.04 -16.60
C LYS A 193 -14.42 26.77 -15.83
N TYR A 194 -14.79 26.90 -14.54
CA TYR A 194 -15.09 25.80 -13.66
C TYR A 194 -16.53 25.85 -13.14
N ILE A 195 -17.30 24.80 -13.44
CA ILE A 195 -18.61 24.57 -12.84
C ILE A 195 -18.50 23.26 -12.06
N SER A 196 -18.17 23.42 -10.75
CA SER A 196 -17.71 22.33 -9.91
C SER A 196 -18.86 21.65 -9.20
N GLY A 197 -19.23 20.44 -9.65
CA GLY A 197 -20.43 19.71 -9.21
C GLY A 197 -20.33 19.07 -7.82
N GLY A 198 -19.13 18.97 -7.23
CA GLY A 198 -19.01 18.33 -5.91
C GLY A 198 -17.73 17.50 -5.74
N ASN A 199 -17.89 16.32 -5.17
CA ASN A 199 -16.81 15.45 -4.72
C ASN A 199 -17.03 13.97 -5.09
N SER A 200 -16.36 13.02 -4.40
CA SER A 200 -16.52 11.58 -4.63
C SER A 200 -17.95 11.06 -4.45
N ALA A 201 -18.85 11.80 -3.77
CA ALA A 201 -20.27 11.42 -3.64
C ALA A 201 -21.06 11.55 -4.95
N ASN A 202 -20.53 12.26 -5.95
CA ASN A 202 -21.20 12.41 -7.24
C ASN A 202 -21.13 11.16 -8.12
N TYR A 203 -20.46 10.08 -7.69
CA TYR A 203 -20.32 8.85 -8.49
C TYR A 203 -21.67 8.28 -8.94
N ASP A 204 -22.63 8.09 -8.03
CA ASP A 204 -23.94 7.53 -8.37
C ASP A 204 -24.70 8.44 -9.35
N TRP A 205 -24.69 9.77 -9.14
CA TRP A 205 -25.27 10.74 -10.07
C TRP A 205 -24.63 10.62 -11.46
N PHE A 206 -23.30 10.60 -11.52
CA PHE A 206 -22.56 10.49 -12.78
C PHE A 206 -22.89 9.21 -13.54
N MET A 207 -23.02 8.09 -12.85
CA MET A 207 -23.37 6.80 -13.47
C MET A 207 -24.82 6.77 -13.96
N ALA A 208 -25.73 7.47 -13.29
CA ALA A 208 -27.15 7.44 -13.58
C ALA A 208 -27.61 8.50 -14.60
N THR A 209 -26.79 9.49 -14.97
CA THR A 209 -27.16 10.56 -15.88
C THR A 209 -26.45 10.46 -17.23
N ASP A 210 -27.16 10.71 -18.32
CA ASP A 210 -26.58 10.89 -19.65
C ASP A 210 -26.27 12.37 -19.95
N ASP A 211 -26.94 13.30 -19.26
CA ASP A 211 -26.74 14.75 -19.39
C ASP A 211 -26.15 15.32 -18.10
N ILE A 212 -24.92 15.80 -18.18
CA ILE A 212 -24.20 16.44 -17.07
C ILE A 212 -24.42 17.95 -16.98
N GLY A 213 -25.21 18.51 -17.89
CA GLY A 213 -25.48 19.97 -17.99
C GLY A 213 -24.22 20.78 -18.25
N LYS A 214 -23.95 21.74 -17.39
CA LYS A 214 -22.74 22.59 -17.43
C LYS A 214 -21.63 22.10 -16.48
N ILE A 215 -21.86 21.02 -15.71
CA ILE A 215 -20.85 20.49 -14.77
C ILE A 215 -19.66 20.01 -15.58
N ASN A 216 -18.47 20.54 -15.29
CA ASN A 216 -17.25 20.20 -16.02
C ASN A 216 -16.08 19.81 -15.13
N ASN A 217 -16.24 19.80 -13.80
CA ASN A 217 -15.24 19.24 -12.91
C ASN A 217 -15.81 18.68 -11.61
N LEU A 218 -15.09 17.71 -11.02
CA LEU A 218 -15.33 17.14 -9.71
C LEU A 218 -14.02 17.08 -8.90
N ARG A 219 -14.12 17.29 -7.59
CA ARG A 219 -12.99 17.27 -6.65
C ARG A 219 -12.93 15.92 -5.96
N ILE A 220 -12.13 15.00 -6.49
CA ILE A 220 -12.09 13.59 -6.09
C ILE A 220 -10.90 13.33 -5.18
N GLY A 221 -11.13 12.71 -4.03
CA GLY A 221 -10.11 12.28 -3.08
C GLY A 221 -10.33 10.87 -2.60
N GLU A 222 -11.39 10.63 -1.85
CA GLU A 222 -11.64 9.35 -1.20
C GLU A 222 -11.72 8.19 -2.20
N SER A 223 -12.40 8.36 -3.34
CA SER A 223 -12.46 7.31 -4.36
C SER A 223 -11.09 6.98 -4.96
N ILE A 224 -10.17 7.95 -5.03
CA ILE A 224 -8.79 7.69 -5.46
C ILE A 224 -8.07 6.78 -4.47
N TYR A 225 -8.18 7.08 -3.16
CA TYR A 225 -7.37 6.45 -2.14
C TYR A 225 -7.94 5.13 -1.62
N LEU A 226 -9.27 5.05 -1.51
CA LEU A 226 -9.99 3.92 -0.93
C LEU A 226 -10.82 3.13 -1.95
N GLY A 227 -10.83 3.53 -3.23
CA GLY A 227 -11.48 2.80 -4.30
C GLY A 227 -12.99 2.64 -4.17
N CYS A 228 -13.66 3.46 -3.33
CA CYS A 228 -15.09 3.35 -3.05
C CYS A 228 -15.83 4.67 -3.33
N GLU A 229 -17.14 4.55 -3.59
CA GLU A 229 -18.07 5.68 -3.56
C GLU A 229 -18.38 6.07 -2.10
N THR A 230 -18.73 7.33 -1.85
CA THR A 230 -18.74 7.85 -0.47
C THR A 230 -20.11 7.89 0.19
N LEU A 231 -21.20 7.56 -0.51
CA LEU A 231 -22.55 7.54 0.07
C LEU A 231 -22.84 6.25 0.86
N ASN A 232 -22.44 5.09 0.30
CA ASN A 232 -22.67 3.77 0.87
C ASN A 232 -21.37 2.99 1.11
N ARG A 233 -20.21 3.57 0.78
CA ARG A 233 -18.88 2.94 0.89
C ARG A 233 -18.71 1.67 0.04
N LYS A 234 -19.45 1.57 -1.06
CA LYS A 234 -19.34 0.43 -1.98
C LYS A 234 -18.10 0.58 -2.86
N PRO A 235 -17.38 -0.51 -3.13
CA PRO A 235 -16.26 -0.50 -4.07
C PRO A 235 -16.71 -0.05 -5.47
N ILE A 236 -15.96 0.86 -6.07
CA ILE A 236 -16.13 1.23 -7.48
C ILE A 236 -15.45 0.15 -8.32
N PRO A 237 -16.15 -0.42 -9.34
CA PRO A 237 -15.58 -1.45 -10.19
C PRO A 237 -14.23 -1.03 -10.79
N LYS A 238 -13.29 -1.96 -10.84
CA LYS A 238 -11.91 -1.81 -11.33
C LYS A 238 -10.99 -0.96 -10.46
N LEU A 239 -11.44 -0.39 -9.34
CA LEU A 239 -10.54 0.32 -8.42
C LEU A 239 -9.99 -0.61 -7.33
N PHE A 240 -8.76 -0.35 -6.91
CA PHE A 240 -8.16 -0.95 -5.72
C PHE A 240 -8.69 -0.27 -4.47
N THR A 241 -9.13 -1.06 -3.49
CA THR A 241 -9.62 -0.56 -2.19
C THR A 241 -8.57 -0.65 -1.08
N ASP A 242 -7.42 -1.22 -1.38
CA ASP A 242 -6.34 -1.55 -0.43
C ASP A 242 -5.01 -0.84 -0.81
N ALA A 243 -5.10 0.39 -1.35
CA ALA A 243 -3.93 1.20 -1.64
C ALA A 243 -3.19 1.70 -0.38
N PHE A 244 -3.85 1.64 0.77
CA PHE A 244 -3.29 2.00 2.08
C PHE A 244 -3.48 0.85 3.06
N THR A 245 -2.45 0.53 3.82
CA THR A 245 -2.48 -0.47 4.90
C THR A 245 -1.81 0.10 6.13
N LEU A 246 -2.50 0.12 7.26
CA LEU A 246 -1.91 0.46 8.55
C LEU A 246 -1.36 -0.80 9.20
N ILE A 247 -0.17 -0.71 9.77
CA ILE A 247 0.52 -1.82 10.41
C ILE A 247 1.00 -1.37 11.79
N ALA A 248 0.64 -2.17 12.80
CA ALA A 248 1.02 -1.96 14.19
C ALA A 248 1.64 -3.24 14.77
N GLU A 249 2.56 -3.09 15.72
CA GLU A 249 3.26 -4.19 16.37
C GLU A 249 2.59 -4.58 17.68
N VAL A 250 2.59 -5.87 17.97
CA VAL A 250 2.17 -6.42 19.27
C VAL A 250 3.28 -6.17 20.30
N ILE A 251 3.02 -5.34 21.29
CA ILE A 251 3.95 -5.03 22.38
C ILE A 251 3.68 -5.84 23.65
N GLU A 252 2.50 -6.38 23.80
CA GLU A 252 2.15 -7.34 24.87
C GLU A 252 1.15 -8.36 24.35
N SER A 253 1.30 -9.64 24.75
CA SER A 253 0.30 -10.70 24.50
C SER A 253 0.15 -11.56 25.75
N LYS A 254 -1.05 -11.61 26.35
CA LYS A 254 -1.35 -12.33 27.60
C LYS A 254 -2.81 -12.77 27.66
N VAL A 255 -3.06 -13.83 28.42
CA VAL A 255 -4.40 -14.19 28.87
C VAL A 255 -4.78 -13.28 30.03
N LYS A 256 -5.92 -12.57 29.93
CA LYS A 256 -6.44 -11.67 30.96
C LYS A 256 -7.96 -11.83 31.08
N PRO A 257 -8.55 -11.48 32.26
CA PRO A 257 -10.00 -11.38 32.38
C PRO A 257 -10.59 -10.40 31.36
N SER A 258 -11.80 -10.70 30.88
CA SER A 258 -12.54 -9.79 29.98
C SER A 258 -13.14 -8.61 30.76
N LEU A 259 -13.45 -8.80 32.03
CA LEU A 259 -13.93 -7.75 32.94
C LEU A 259 -12.78 -7.14 33.74
N PRO A 260 -12.72 -5.81 33.89
CA PRO A 260 -11.88 -5.19 34.90
C PRO A 260 -12.38 -5.56 36.29
N TYR A 261 -11.50 -5.55 37.29
CA TYR A 261 -11.85 -5.77 38.68
C TYR A 261 -11.59 -4.49 39.49
N GLY A 262 -12.56 -4.16 40.36
CA GLY A 262 -12.59 -2.92 41.10
C GLY A 262 -13.80 -2.03 40.72
N GLU A 263 -13.90 -0.86 41.35
CA GLU A 263 -14.92 0.12 41.00
C GLU A 263 -14.59 0.79 39.66
N VAL A 264 -15.54 0.74 38.71
CA VAL A 264 -15.35 1.31 37.36
C VAL A 264 -15.78 2.78 37.38
N SER A 265 -14.90 3.67 36.93
CA SER A 265 -15.14 5.09 36.74
C SER A 265 -14.93 5.47 35.27
N GLN A 266 -14.65 6.75 34.99
CA GLN A 266 -14.36 7.23 33.64
C GLN A 266 -12.97 6.77 33.17
N ASP A 267 -12.84 6.51 31.88
CA ASP A 267 -11.55 6.32 31.19
C ASP A 267 -10.82 7.67 31.02
N ALA A 268 -9.63 7.64 30.40
CA ALA A 268 -8.82 8.83 30.14
C ALA A 268 -9.50 9.88 29.23
N PHE A 269 -10.55 9.51 28.52
CA PHE A 269 -11.33 10.37 27.61
C PHE A 269 -12.69 10.78 28.17
N GLY A 270 -12.96 10.46 29.45
CA GLY A 270 -14.21 10.82 30.13
C GLY A 270 -15.38 9.88 29.80
N ASN A 271 -15.17 8.75 29.15
CA ASN A 271 -16.21 7.77 28.89
C ASN A 271 -16.30 6.77 30.04
N VAL A 272 -17.49 6.27 30.32
CA VAL A 272 -17.69 5.13 31.22
C VAL A 272 -17.67 3.85 30.39
N PRO A 273 -16.59 3.02 30.46
CA PRO A 273 -16.47 1.83 29.63
C PRO A 273 -17.56 0.79 30.01
N LYS A 274 -18.07 0.12 28.98
CA LYS A 274 -18.99 -1.02 29.16
C LYS A 274 -18.30 -2.29 28.72
N PHE A 275 -18.26 -3.28 29.61
CA PHE A 275 -17.65 -4.57 29.35
C PHE A 275 -18.68 -5.68 29.35
N GLN A 276 -18.48 -6.69 28.52
CA GLN A 276 -19.26 -7.92 28.53
C GLN A 276 -18.36 -9.05 29.04
N ASP A 277 -18.86 -9.85 29.96
CA ASP A 277 -18.13 -10.99 30.49
C ASP A 277 -17.99 -12.10 29.45
N GLN A 278 -16.74 -12.44 29.16
CA GLN A 278 -16.32 -13.53 28.26
C GLN A 278 -15.32 -14.46 28.98
N GLY A 279 -15.18 -14.36 30.29
CA GLY A 279 -14.20 -15.10 31.08
C GLY A 279 -12.75 -14.66 30.78
N GLN A 280 -11.86 -15.62 30.67
CA GLN A 280 -10.46 -15.38 30.28
C GLN A 280 -10.36 -15.29 28.76
N ILE A 281 -9.74 -14.22 28.26
CA ILE A 281 -9.53 -13.99 26.82
C ILE A 281 -8.05 -13.74 26.50
N ASN A 282 -7.64 -14.13 25.31
CA ASN A 282 -6.32 -13.79 24.80
C ASN A 282 -6.32 -12.33 24.37
N ARG A 283 -5.56 -11.48 25.08
CA ARG A 283 -5.40 -10.05 24.76
C ARG A 283 -4.02 -9.78 24.18
N ALA A 284 -3.99 -8.96 23.14
CA ALA A 284 -2.77 -8.30 22.69
C ALA A 284 -2.94 -6.79 22.78
N ILE A 285 -1.82 -6.09 23.02
CA ILE A 285 -1.71 -4.64 23.02
C ILE A 285 -0.83 -4.26 21.85
N LEU A 286 -1.26 -3.28 21.06
CA LEU A 286 -0.56 -2.76 19.89
C LEU A 286 0.04 -1.39 20.19
N ASP A 287 1.15 -1.05 19.52
CA ASP A 287 1.96 0.17 19.65
C ASP A 287 1.33 1.42 18.99
N ILE A 288 0.01 1.47 18.88
CA ILE A 288 -0.75 2.57 18.25
C ILE A 288 -2.03 2.83 19.03
N GLY A 289 -2.47 4.09 19.12
CA GLY A 289 -3.67 4.47 19.87
C GLY A 289 -4.46 5.61 19.27
N LEU A 290 -5.34 6.21 20.09
CA LEU A 290 -6.27 7.27 19.67
C LEU A 290 -5.58 8.57 19.24
N GLN A 291 -4.35 8.83 19.71
CA GLN A 291 -3.57 9.99 19.26
C GLN A 291 -3.09 9.85 17.81
N ASP A 292 -3.02 8.62 17.29
CA ASP A 292 -2.44 8.30 15.99
C ASP A 292 -3.48 8.04 14.92
N VAL A 293 -4.59 7.39 15.32
CA VAL A 293 -5.58 6.93 14.36
C VAL A 293 -7.00 6.93 14.94
N LEU A 294 -7.98 7.19 14.08
CA LEU A 294 -9.40 6.98 14.42
C LEU A 294 -9.68 5.47 14.47
N VAL A 295 -9.60 4.89 15.66
CA VAL A 295 -9.68 3.43 15.87
C VAL A 295 -10.99 2.82 15.37
N SER A 296 -12.12 3.54 15.46
CA SER A 296 -13.41 3.08 14.90
C SER A 296 -13.43 2.97 13.37
N GLY A 297 -12.39 3.47 12.70
CA GLY A 297 -12.23 3.38 11.26
C GLY A 297 -11.30 2.25 10.80
N LEU A 298 -10.83 1.42 11.73
CA LEU A 298 -9.93 0.30 11.45
C LEU A 298 -10.68 -1.01 11.32
N THR A 299 -10.31 -1.82 10.33
CA THR A 299 -10.77 -3.20 10.16
C THR A 299 -9.55 -4.12 10.16
N PRO A 300 -9.36 -4.98 11.19
CA PRO A 300 -8.26 -5.93 11.22
C PRO A 300 -8.37 -6.92 10.05
N ARG A 301 -7.24 -7.21 9.38
CA ARG A 301 -7.20 -8.28 8.35
C ARG A 301 -7.17 -9.68 8.94
N LEU A 302 -6.75 -9.80 10.20
CA LEU A 302 -6.86 -11.03 10.99
C LEU A 302 -8.26 -11.14 11.62
N ASN A 303 -8.68 -12.38 11.95
CA ASN A 303 -9.94 -12.61 12.68
C ASN A 303 -9.76 -12.33 14.18
N ILE A 304 -9.56 -11.07 14.53
CA ILE A 304 -9.43 -10.56 15.89
C ILE A 304 -10.44 -9.44 16.10
N ASP A 305 -10.74 -9.08 17.36
CA ASP A 305 -11.65 -7.97 17.67
C ASP A 305 -10.89 -6.85 18.39
N ILE A 306 -11.09 -5.62 17.94
CA ILE A 306 -10.66 -4.44 18.69
C ILE A 306 -11.65 -4.28 19.86
N ILE A 307 -11.16 -4.36 21.10
CA ILE A 307 -11.98 -4.25 22.30
C ILE A 307 -11.89 -2.89 22.99
N GLY A 308 -10.90 -2.11 22.64
CA GLY A 308 -10.75 -0.75 23.16
C GLY A 308 -9.43 -0.11 22.72
N ALA A 309 -9.28 1.15 23.10
CA ALA A 309 -8.05 1.88 22.87
C ALA A 309 -7.82 2.93 23.98
N SER A 310 -6.55 3.21 24.26
CA SER A 310 -6.10 4.37 25.02
C SER A 310 -5.47 5.40 24.09
N SER A 311 -4.82 6.42 24.63
CA SER A 311 -4.11 7.43 23.86
C SER A 311 -3.10 6.81 22.86
N ASP A 312 -2.36 5.81 23.30
CA ASP A 312 -1.19 5.24 22.64
C ASP A 312 -1.24 3.72 22.43
N HIS A 313 -2.34 3.05 22.82
CA HIS A 313 -2.51 1.59 22.70
C HIS A 313 -3.87 1.22 22.10
N ILE A 314 -3.88 0.24 21.19
CA ILE A 314 -5.09 -0.51 20.83
C ILE A 314 -5.05 -1.86 21.55
N ILE A 315 -6.14 -2.25 22.15
CA ILE A 315 -6.30 -3.53 22.81
C ILE A 315 -7.19 -4.41 21.94
N VAL A 316 -6.71 -5.62 21.64
CA VAL A 316 -7.43 -6.59 20.82
C VAL A 316 -7.67 -7.90 21.55
N ASN A 317 -8.81 -8.55 21.28
CA ASN A 317 -9.05 -9.96 21.60
C ASN A 317 -8.56 -10.79 20.41
N THR A 318 -7.53 -11.59 20.61
CA THR A 318 -6.93 -12.37 19.53
C THR A 318 -7.69 -13.67 19.22
N LYS A 319 -8.72 -13.98 20.02
CA LYS A 319 -9.54 -15.20 19.89
C LYS A 319 -8.64 -16.46 19.90
N LYS A 320 -8.57 -17.15 18.76
CA LYS A 320 -7.76 -18.36 18.56
C LYS A 320 -6.43 -18.11 17.84
N ILE A 321 -6.11 -16.84 17.55
CA ILE A 321 -4.87 -16.48 16.86
C ILE A 321 -3.77 -16.31 17.90
N ASP A 322 -2.71 -17.07 17.79
CA ASP A 322 -1.51 -16.96 18.63
C ASP A 322 -0.66 -15.78 18.14
N LEU A 323 -0.95 -14.59 18.67
CA LEU A 323 -0.13 -13.40 18.46
C LEU A 323 0.91 -13.30 19.56
N LYS A 324 2.16 -13.07 19.17
CA LYS A 324 3.30 -12.87 20.09
C LYS A 324 3.81 -11.43 20.00
N THR A 325 4.49 -10.97 21.03
CA THR A 325 5.23 -9.70 21.01
C THR A 325 6.17 -9.69 19.82
N GLY A 326 6.17 -8.59 19.06
CA GLY A 326 6.90 -8.44 17.80
C GLY A 326 6.12 -8.85 16.54
N ASN A 327 4.95 -9.52 16.67
CA ASN A 327 4.12 -9.77 15.50
C ASN A 327 3.45 -8.49 15.02
N GLU A 328 3.34 -8.33 13.71
CA GLU A 328 2.65 -7.21 13.08
C GLU A 328 1.18 -7.54 12.80
N VAL A 329 0.31 -6.56 13.03
CA VAL A 329 -1.13 -6.61 12.73
C VAL A 329 -1.48 -5.59 11.67
N GLU A 330 -2.07 -6.05 10.57
CA GLU A 330 -2.49 -5.22 9.44
C GLU A 330 -3.95 -4.82 9.55
N PHE A 331 -4.24 -3.57 9.17
CA PHE A 331 -5.58 -3.00 9.16
C PHE A 331 -5.90 -2.35 7.82
N ASP A 332 -7.14 -2.56 7.36
CA ASP A 332 -7.77 -1.72 6.36
C ASP A 332 -8.35 -0.47 7.04
N LEU A 333 -8.38 0.65 6.32
CA LEU A 333 -8.76 1.96 6.85
C LEU A 333 -10.01 2.50 6.14
N ASN A 334 -10.89 3.14 6.90
CA ASN A 334 -11.86 4.06 6.32
C ASN A 334 -11.25 5.46 6.16
N TYR A 335 -12.04 6.41 5.63
CA TYR A 335 -11.58 7.78 5.41
C TYR A 335 -11.06 8.48 6.66
N GLY A 336 -11.74 8.31 7.81
CA GLY A 336 -11.36 8.94 9.07
C GLY A 336 -10.03 8.38 9.60
N ALA A 337 -9.87 7.06 9.55
CA ALA A 337 -8.63 6.40 9.96
C ALA A 337 -7.46 6.76 9.02
N LEU A 338 -7.70 6.83 7.70
CA LEU A 338 -6.69 7.29 6.74
C LEU A 338 -6.24 8.73 7.05
N LEU A 339 -7.21 9.64 7.22
CA LEU A 339 -6.92 11.06 7.52
C LEU A 339 -6.10 11.21 8.80
N SER A 340 -6.49 10.55 9.89
CA SER A 340 -5.77 10.63 11.17
C SER A 340 -4.38 10.01 11.09
N ALA A 341 -4.23 8.80 10.54
CA ALA A 341 -2.94 8.15 10.40
C ALA A 341 -1.96 8.96 9.52
N MET A 342 -2.45 9.56 8.43
CA MET A 342 -1.62 10.40 7.56
C MET A 342 -1.21 11.72 8.21
N THR A 343 -1.98 12.25 9.16
CA THR A 343 -1.68 13.49 9.88
C THR A 343 -0.87 13.27 11.16
N SER A 344 -0.88 12.06 11.74
CA SER A 344 -0.06 11.75 12.93
C SER A 344 1.43 11.87 12.61
N PRO A 345 2.24 12.57 13.41
CA PRO A 345 3.68 12.62 13.26
C PRO A 345 4.37 11.28 13.65
N TYR A 346 3.69 10.42 14.38
CA TYR A 346 4.24 9.18 14.93
C TYR A 346 4.05 7.98 14.00
N VAL A 347 3.05 8.00 13.14
CA VAL A 347 2.85 6.96 12.12
C VAL A 347 3.81 7.18 10.95
N ILE A 348 4.68 6.24 10.67
CA ILE A 348 5.66 6.30 9.57
C ILE A 348 4.94 6.12 8.22
N LYS A 349 5.17 7.01 7.23
CA LYS A 349 4.57 6.94 5.89
C LYS A 349 5.56 6.27 4.95
N LYS A 350 5.28 5.02 4.57
CA LYS A 350 6.14 4.22 3.68
C LYS A 350 5.48 4.04 2.32
N THR A 351 6.08 4.59 1.27
CA THR A 351 5.57 4.46 -0.11
C THR A 351 6.19 3.26 -0.82
N LYS A 352 5.36 2.57 -1.63
CA LYS A 352 5.76 1.56 -2.62
C LYS A 352 5.29 2.04 -3.99
N TYR A 353 6.05 1.79 -5.03
CA TYR A 353 5.70 2.23 -6.39
C TYR A 353 5.80 1.07 -7.38
N PHE A 354 4.65 0.44 -7.71
CA PHE A 354 4.59 -0.58 -8.75
C PHE A 354 3.26 -0.43 -9.51
N ILE A 355 3.33 0.02 -10.75
CA ILE A 355 2.14 0.25 -11.59
C ILE A 355 1.58 -1.07 -12.14
N ASN A 356 2.46 -2.06 -12.38
CA ASN A 356 2.11 -3.37 -12.91
C ASN A 356 3.13 -4.44 -12.47
N ALA A 357 2.85 -5.70 -12.80
CA ALA A 357 3.72 -6.81 -12.44
C ALA A 357 5.13 -6.66 -13.04
N GLN A 358 5.25 -6.11 -14.24
CA GLN A 358 6.54 -5.95 -14.91
C GLN A 358 7.43 -4.93 -14.19
N GLU A 359 6.90 -3.76 -13.82
CA GLU A 359 7.66 -2.75 -13.05
C GLU A 359 8.07 -3.26 -11.66
N TYR A 360 7.19 -4.05 -11.01
CA TYR A 360 7.56 -4.71 -9.77
C TYR A 360 8.74 -5.65 -9.98
N CYS A 361 8.67 -6.49 -11.02
CA CYS A 361 9.74 -7.42 -11.36
C CYS A 361 11.05 -6.70 -11.67
N GLU A 362 11.02 -5.63 -12.46
CA GLU A 362 12.20 -4.81 -12.79
C GLU A 362 12.81 -4.17 -11.54
N SER A 363 11.99 -3.70 -10.60
CA SER A 363 12.43 -3.16 -9.32
C SER A 363 13.11 -4.22 -8.45
N VAL A 364 12.55 -5.43 -8.39
CA VAL A 364 13.15 -6.55 -7.63
C VAL A 364 14.46 -6.98 -8.27
N GLU A 365 14.54 -7.04 -9.61
CA GLU A 365 15.78 -7.35 -10.32
C GLU A 365 16.90 -6.33 -10.05
N GLN A 366 16.57 -5.03 -10.04
CA GLN A 366 17.55 -3.99 -9.69
C GLN A 366 18.04 -4.14 -8.25
N HIS A 367 17.13 -4.46 -7.32
CA HIS A 367 17.49 -4.72 -5.92
C HIS A 367 18.36 -5.96 -5.80
N TYR A 368 18.00 -7.05 -6.48
CA TYR A 368 18.75 -8.30 -6.51
C TYR A 368 20.19 -8.12 -7.03
N ARG A 369 20.38 -7.38 -8.12
CA ARG A 369 21.73 -7.10 -8.65
C ARG A 369 22.61 -6.36 -7.63
N LYS A 370 22.07 -5.37 -6.92
CA LYS A 370 22.80 -4.68 -5.84
C LYS A 370 23.10 -5.63 -4.67
N HIS A 371 22.15 -6.46 -4.31
CA HIS A 371 22.30 -7.46 -3.25
C HIS A 371 23.43 -8.44 -3.61
N GLN A 372 23.47 -8.98 -4.81
CA GLN A 372 24.52 -9.91 -5.27
C GLN A 372 25.94 -9.28 -5.21
N GLN A 373 26.06 -7.99 -5.56
CA GLN A 373 27.33 -7.26 -5.42
C GLN A 373 27.79 -7.18 -3.95
N LEU A 374 26.86 -7.02 -3.01
CA LEU A 374 27.17 -6.99 -1.57
C LEU A 374 27.46 -8.39 -1.04
N VAL A 375 26.70 -9.40 -1.44
CA VAL A 375 26.91 -10.81 -1.07
C VAL A 375 28.32 -11.27 -1.42
N SER A 376 28.85 -10.90 -2.59
CA SER A 376 30.21 -11.26 -3.01
C SER A 376 31.32 -10.65 -2.14
N SER A 377 31.02 -9.61 -1.36
CA SER A 377 31.96 -8.98 -0.43
C SER A 377 31.94 -9.55 0.98
N ILE A 378 30.98 -10.45 1.29
CA ILE A 378 30.86 -11.05 2.63
C ILE A 378 32.00 -12.02 2.92
N ILE A 379 32.65 -11.83 4.04
CA ILE A 379 33.72 -12.72 4.52
C ILE A 379 33.13 -14.06 4.95
N ILE A 380 33.76 -15.15 4.55
CA ILE A 380 33.36 -16.50 4.97
C ILE A 380 34.29 -16.99 6.07
N GLN A 381 33.74 -17.33 7.22
CA GLN A 381 34.44 -18.00 8.33
C GLN A 381 33.83 -19.40 8.50
N GLU A 382 34.29 -20.34 7.68
CA GLU A 382 33.75 -21.71 7.63
C GLU A 382 33.88 -22.41 9.02
N ASN A 383 32.74 -22.94 9.52
CA ASN A 383 32.65 -23.62 10.79
C ASN A 383 32.80 -25.15 10.69
N ASN A 384 33.00 -25.69 9.49
CA ASN A 384 33.13 -27.10 9.16
C ASN A 384 31.95 -27.98 9.60
N SER A 385 30.74 -27.42 9.70
CA SER A 385 29.54 -28.18 10.00
C SER A 385 29.32 -29.25 8.94
N ARG A 386 29.07 -30.49 9.37
CA ARG A 386 28.87 -31.63 8.45
C ARG A 386 27.58 -31.56 7.67
N LEU A 387 27.55 -32.21 6.52
CA LEU A 387 26.34 -32.39 5.70
C LEU A 387 25.52 -33.61 6.15
N MET A 388 24.30 -33.38 6.63
CA MET A 388 23.35 -34.39 7.09
C MET A 388 22.31 -34.71 6.02
N SER A 389 21.94 -35.98 5.84
CA SER A 389 20.92 -36.39 4.87
C SER A 389 19.51 -36.26 5.45
N LEU A 390 18.66 -35.42 4.84
CA LEU A 390 17.26 -35.30 5.20
C LEU A 390 16.46 -36.57 4.89
N LYS A 391 16.84 -37.35 3.86
CA LYS A 391 16.22 -38.65 3.53
C LYS A 391 16.45 -39.72 4.58
N GLN A 392 17.54 -39.64 5.34
CA GLN A 392 17.87 -40.57 6.42
C GLN A 392 17.32 -40.11 7.78
N SER A 393 16.57 -39.02 7.82
CA SER A 393 15.92 -38.52 9.02
C SER A 393 14.60 -39.23 9.31
N ASN A 394 14.13 -39.12 10.56
CA ASN A 394 12.78 -39.54 10.95
C ASN A 394 11.74 -38.41 10.80
N PHE A 395 12.04 -37.37 10.02
CA PHE A 395 11.12 -36.26 9.80
C PHE A 395 10.07 -36.63 8.75
N ASN A 396 8.84 -36.14 8.93
CA ASN A 396 7.75 -36.37 8.01
C ASN A 396 7.84 -35.43 6.80
N LEU A 397 8.79 -35.70 5.91
CA LEU A 397 9.10 -34.89 4.73
C LEU A 397 8.60 -35.57 3.44
N LEU A 398 8.35 -34.76 2.44
CA LEU A 398 8.22 -35.18 1.05
C LEU A 398 9.46 -34.67 0.28
N PHE A 399 9.81 -35.37 -0.78
CA PHE A 399 10.96 -35.01 -1.61
C PHE A 399 10.53 -34.93 -3.08
N GLU A 400 10.83 -33.81 -3.74
CA GLU A 400 10.65 -33.69 -5.18
C GLU A 400 11.71 -34.55 -5.90
N PRO A 401 11.38 -35.30 -6.97
CA PRO A 401 12.38 -36.09 -7.68
C PRO A 401 13.51 -35.23 -8.23
N SER A 402 14.75 -35.63 -7.97
CA SER A 402 15.92 -34.97 -8.57
C SER A 402 16.21 -35.55 -9.97
N ILE A 403 16.68 -34.70 -10.88
CA ILE A 403 17.16 -35.12 -12.21
C ILE A 403 18.43 -35.96 -12.12
N LYS A 404 19.21 -35.84 -11.07
CA LYS A 404 20.42 -36.64 -10.83
C LYS A 404 20.17 -37.68 -9.75
N LYS A 405 20.40 -38.97 -10.05
CA LYS A 405 20.16 -40.11 -9.14
C LYS A 405 20.98 -40.01 -7.84
N GLU A 406 22.17 -39.40 -7.88
CA GLU A 406 23.08 -39.24 -6.74
C GLU A 406 22.79 -37.99 -5.92
N TYR A 407 21.66 -37.36 -6.11
CA TYR A 407 21.27 -36.22 -5.30
C TYR A 407 20.74 -36.67 -3.93
N TYR A 408 21.40 -36.25 -2.85
CA TYR A 408 21.19 -36.84 -1.54
C TYR A 408 20.35 -36.02 -0.57
N TYR A 409 19.83 -34.86 -0.97
CA TYR A 409 19.05 -33.96 -0.10
C TYR A 409 19.79 -33.70 1.24
N ARG A 410 21.01 -33.23 1.16
CA ARG A 410 21.85 -32.96 2.33
C ARG A 410 21.83 -31.48 2.67
N VAL A 411 21.97 -31.18 3.97
CA VAL A 411 22.07 -29.82 4.52
C VAL A 411 23.05 -29.80 5.67
N ARG A 412 23.57 -28.64 6.03
CA ARG A 412 24.41 -28.44 7.22
C ARG A 412 23.66 -28.89 8.48
N GLU A 413 24.38 -29.32 9.50
CA GLU A 413 23.80 -29.93 10.70
C GLU A 413 22.79 -29.01 11.41
N ASP A 414 23.05 -27.72 11.56
CA ASP A 414 22.09 -26.79 12.15
C ASP A 414 20.82 -26.66 11.31
N VAL A 415 20.97 -26.58 9.99
CA VAL A 415 19.84 -26.55 9.03
C VAL A 415 19.02 -27.83 9.15
N PHE A 416 19.66 -28.98 9.32
CA PHE A 416 18.96 -30.26 9.51
C PHE A 416 18.02 -30.23 10.71
N TYR A 417 18.48 -29.75 11.87
CA TYR A 417 17.63 -29.69 13.07
C TYR A 417 16.53 -28.63 12.95
N LYS A 418 16.78 -27.51 12.27
CA LYS A 418 15.79 -26.46 11.99
C LYS A 418 14.66 -27.00 11.09
N ILE A 419 14.98 -27.70 10.01
CA ILE A 419 14.00 -28.39 9.14
C ILE A 419 13.18 -29.40 9.94
N GLY A 420 13.80 -30.13 10.88
CA GLY A 420 13.09 -31.06 11.75
C GLY A 420 12.05 -30.38 12.65
N ARG A 421 12.33 -29.17 13.14
CA ARG A 421 11.36 -28.38 13.94
C ARG A 421 10.21 -27.87 13.07
N ILE A 422 10.50 -27.35 11.88
CA ILE A 422 9.47 -26.92 10.91
C ILE A 422 8.56 -28.10 10.55
N SER A 423 9.13 -29.26 10.26
CA SER A 423 8.36 -30.49 9.95
C SER A 423 7.37 -30.83 11.07
N LYS A 424 7.83 -30.82 12.33
CA LYS A 424 6.97 -31.08 13.51
C LYS A 424 5.84 -30.05 13.69
N LEU A 425 6.07 -28.79 13.36
CA LEU A 425 5.03 -27.74 13.40
C LEU A 425 3.97 -27.96 12.33
N LEU A 426 4.36 -28.34 11.13
CA LEU A 426 3.45 -28.64 10.02
C LEU A 426 2.63 -29.92 10.29
N ASP A 427 3.23 -30.97 10.88
CA ASP A 427 2.52 -32.21 11.24
C ASP A 427 1.30 -31.94 12.14
N LYS A 428 1.43 -31.02 13.11
CA LYS A 428 0.31 -30.62 13.98
C LYS A 428 -0.86 -29.98 13.23
N GLN A 429 -0.64 -29.57 11.98
CA GLN A 429 -1.63 -28.91 11.12
C GLN A 429 -2.09 -29.81 9.95
N ASP A 430 -1.78 -31.11 9.98
CA ASP A 430 -2.00 -32.04 8.88
C ASP A 430 -1.35 -31.57 7.56
N LYS A 431 -0.16 -30.99 7.68
CA LYS A 431 0.66 -30.51 6.55
C LYS A 431 2.03 -31.16 6.59
N ARG A 432 2.70 -31.20 5.44
CA ARG A 432 4.05 -31.75 5.31
C ARG A 432 4.92 -30.79 4.52
N LEU A 433 6.20 -30.71 4.86
CA LEU A 433 7.18 -29.97 4.09
C LEU A 433 7.65 -30.80 2.90
N ILE A 434 7.63 -30.19 1.71
CA ILE A 434 8.26 -30.75 0.51
C ILE A 434 9.64 -30.12 0.38
N ILE A 435 10.69 -30.93 0.34
CA ILE A 435 12.03 -30.48 0.00
C ILE A 435 12.22 -30.63 -1.51
N ARG A 436 12.34 -29.53 -2.21
CA ARG A 436 12.57 -29.46 -3.65
C ARG A 436 14.05 -29.61 -3.98
N SER A 437 14.87 -28.89 -3.24
CA SER A 437 16.33 -28.85 -3.42
C SER A 437 17.01 -28.59 -2.07
N ALA A 438 18.26 -29.02 -1.96
CA ALA A 438 19.12 -28.78 -0.82
C ALA A 438 20.57 -28.62 -1.32
N TRP A 439 21.61 -29.18 -0.65
CA TRP A 439 22.97 -29.07 -1.14
C TRP A 439 23.15 -29.61 -2.58
N ARG A 440 23.88 -28.85 -3.40
CA ARG A 440 24.24 -29.20 -4.78
C ARG A 440 25.76 -29.22 -4.94
N SER A 441 26.32 -30.32 -5.49
CA SER A 441 27.70 -30.32 -5.94
C SER A 441 27.89 -29.41 -7.15
N PHE A 442 29.10 -29.02 -7.45
CA PHE A 442 29.43 -28.25 -8.65
C PHE A 442 28.96 -28.94 -9.93
N GLU A 443 29.16 -30.27 -10.00
CA GLU A 443 28.72 -31.06 -11.14
C GLU A 443 27.20 -31.06 -11.31
N HIS A 444 26.42 -31.11 -10.22
CA HIS A 444 24.97 -31.02 -10.26
C HIS A 444 24.51 -29.61 -10.67
N GLN A 445 25.14 -28.56 -10.14
CA GLN A 445 24.81 -27.19 -10.48
C GLN A 445 25.12 -26.89 -11.95
N GLN A 446 26.23 -27.41 -12.48
CA GLN A 446 26.58 -27.27 -13.89
C GLN A 446 25.59 -28.00 -14.79
N LEU A 447 25.16 -29.19 -14.41
CA LEU A 447 24.13 -29.94 -15.17
C LEU A 447 22.82 -29.13 -15.29
N LEU A 448 22.35 -28.52 -14.19
CA LEU A 448 21.15 -27.67 -14.20
C LEU A 448 21.33 -26.44 -15.11
N TRP A 449 22.51 -25.85 -15.09
CA TRP A 449 22.86 -24.71 -15.95
C TRP A 449 22.81 -25.12 -17.43
N ASP A 450 23.50 -26.21 -17.81
CA ASP A 450 23.61 -26.67 -19.18
C ASP A 450 22.25 -27.08 -19.77
N GLU A 451 21.40 -27.77 -18.98
CA GLU A 451 20.03 -28.11 -19.38
C GLU A 451 19.18 -26.86 -19.64
N LYS A 452 19.35 -25.82 -18.81
CA LYS A 452 18.61 -24.57 -19.01
C LYS A 452 19.09 -23.79 -20.21
N VAL A 453 20.42 -23.76 -20.46
CA VAL A 453 21.02 -23.20 -21.68
C VAL A 453 20.45 -23.88 -22.92
N GLU A 454 20.48 -25.21 -22.96
CA GLU A 454 19.95 -25.98 -24.09
C GLU A 454 18.45 -25.72 -24.32
N PHE A 455 17.67 -25.66 -23.24
CA PHE A 455 16.24 -25.33 -23.32
C PHE A 455 16.00 -23.94 -23.91
N LEU A 456 16.75 -22.92 -23.46
CA LEU A 456 16.56 -21.54 -23.93
C LEU A 456 17.08 -21.33 -25.33
N LEU A 457 18.15 -22.02 -25.75
CA LEU A 457 18.64 -22.00 -27.15
C LEU A 457 17.58 -22.57 -28.11
N LYS A 458 16.88 -23.65 -27.72
CA LYS A 458 15.76 -24.19 -28.50
C LYS A 458 14.57 -23.24 -28.57
N LYS A 459 14.31 -22.50 -27.48
CA LYS A 459 13.20 -21.54 -27.41
C LYS A 459 13.48 -20.24 -28.17
N TYR A 460 14.74 -19.79 -28.19
CA TYR A 460 15.19 -18.55 -28.80
C TYR A 460 16.33 -18.79 -29.81
N PRO A 461 16.05 -19.41 -30.96
CA PRO A 461 17.08 -19.88 -31.89
C PRO A 461 17.91 -18.77 -32.53
N ASN A 462 17.46 -17.51 -32.42
CA ASN A 462 18.16 -16.33 -33.02
C ASN A 462 19.07 -15.60 -32.01
N LYS A 463 19.13 -16.05 -30.72
CA LYS A 463 20.00 -15.45 -29.71
C LYS A 463 21.39 -16.07 -29.73
N GLN A 464 22.41 -15.25 -29.46
CA GLN A 464 23.79 -15.73 -29.27
C GLN A 464 23.91 -16.43 -27.90
N LEU A 465 24.93 -17.28 -27.76
CA LEU A 465 25.11 -18.09 -26.52
C LEU A 465 25.24 -17.18 -25.28
N GLU A 466 26.02 -16.10 -25.39
CA GLU A 466 26.24 -15.15 -24.30
C GLU A 466 24.93 -14.49 -23.83
N GLU A 467 24.03 -14.15 -24.76
CA GLU A 467 22.70 -13.60 -24.43
C GLU A 467 21.81 -14.64 -23.73
N VAL A 468 21.96 -15.92 -24.11
CA VAL A 468 21.24 -17.02 -23.49
C VAL A 468 21.77 -17.31 -22.09
N GLU A 469 23.08 -17.33 -21.91
CA GLU A 469 23.73 -17.50 -20.60
C GLU A 469 23.35 -16.37 -19.62
N GLU A 470 23.27 -15.12 -20.11
CA GLU A 470 22.73 -14.02 -19.32
C GLU A 470 21.28 -14.30 -18.90
N LEU A 471 20.43 -14.81 -19.78
CA LEU A 471 19.07 -15.21 -19.44
C LEU A 471 19.02 -16.36 -18.43
N VAL A 472 19.94 -17.33 -18.53
CA VAL A 472 20.03 -18.45 -17.57
C VAL A 472 20.38 -17.94 -16.19
N SER A 473 21.29 -16.97 -16.07
CA SER A 473 21.71 -16.41 -14.77
C SER A 473 20.57 -15.75 -13.97
N TYR A 474 19.47 -15.40 -14.62
CA TYR A 474 18.25 -14.94 -13.92
C TYR A 474 17.53 -16.07 -13.16
N PHE A 475 17.77 -17.35 -13.48
CA PHE A 475 17.04 -18.49 -12.95
C PHE A 475 17.92 -19.48 -12.20
N ILE A 476 19.17 -19.60 -12.61
CA ILE A 476 20.12 -20.57 -12.06
C ILE A 476 21.43 -19.81 -11.82
N ALA A 477 21.89 -19.79 -10.57
CA ALA A 477 23.16 -19.17 -10.24
C ALA A 477 24.33 -19.92 -10.93
N PRO A 478 25.38 -19.22 -11.38
CA PRO A 478 26.60 -19.85 -11.86
C PRO A 478 27.16 -20.84 -10.84
N THR A 479 27.84 -21.87 -11.30
CA THR A 479 28.26 -23.03 -10.47
C THR A 479 29.00 -22.63 -9.19
N LYS A 480 29.84 -21.60 -9.25
CA LYS A 480 30.64 -21.12 -8.10
C LYS A 480 29.92 -20.10 -7.21
N GLU A 481 28.71 -19.67 -7.59
CA GLU A 481 27.95 -18.61 -6.92
C GLU A 481 26.68 -19.16 -6.23
N SER A 482 26.37 -20.44 -6.43
CA SER A 482 25.17 -21.06 -5.90
C SER A 482 25.21 -21.21 -4.38
N MET A 483 24.26 -20.61 -3.68
CA MET A 483 24.11 -20.77 -2.23
C MET A 483 23.79 -22.21 -1.82
N HIS A 484 23.18 -23.01 -2.71
CA HIS A 484 22.97 -24.45 -2.48
C HIS A 484 24.28 -25.22 -2.28
N SER A 485 25.36 -24.79 -2.93
CA SER A 485 26.68 -25.44 -2.77
C SER A 485 27.29 -25.28 -1.38
N THR A 486 26.72 -24.40 -0.53
CA THR A 486 27.15 -24.26 0.88
C THR A 486 26.51 -25.30 1.81
N GLY A 487 25.39 -25.90 1.40
CA GLY A 487 24.54 -26.75 2.25
C GLY A 487 23.66 -25.96 3.23
N GLY A 488 23.71 -24.62 3.15
CA GLY A 488 22.88 -23.71 3.95
C GLY A 488 21.59 -23.29 3.26
N ALA A 489 21.41 -23.60 1.98
CA ALA A 489 20.23 -23.24 1.21
C ALA A 489 19.26 -24.42 1.03
N VAL A 490 17.94 -24.15 1.08
CA VAL A 490 16.87 -25.14 0.92
C VAL A 490 15.73 -24.53 0.10
N ASP A 491 15.31 -25.27 -0.94
CA ASP A 491 14.06 -25.00 -1.66
C ASP A 491 12.92 -25.84 -1.06
N ALA A 492 11.83 -25.20 -0.65
CA ALA A 492 10.75 -25.89 0.04
C ALA A 492 9.35 -25.39 -0.34
N LEU A 493 8.36 -26.30 -0.25
CA LEU A 493 6.93 -26.02 -0.38
C LEU A 493 6.15 -26.72 0.73
N ILE A 494 4.86 -26.43 0.86
CA ILE A 494 3.97 -27.10 1.81
C ILE A 494 2.92 -27.93 1.06
N TYR A 495 2.76 -29.18 1.50
CA TYR A 495 1.73 -30.11 1.06
C TYR A 495 0.60 -30.19 2.10
N ASP A 496 -0.64 -30.03 1.68
CA ASP A 496 -1.83 -30.16 2.52
C ASP A 496 -2.30 -31.62 2.45
N SER A 497 -2.06 -32.39 3.50
CA SER A 497 -2.40 -33.82 3.56
C SER A 497 -3.91 -34.07 3.55
N LYS A 498 -4.72 -33.13 4.08
CA LYS A 498 -6.19 -33.24 4.02
C LYS A 498 -6.74 -33.04 2.62
N LYS A 499 -6.14 -32.13 1.86
CA LYS A 499 -6.55 -31.85 0.48
C LYS A 499 -5.81 -32.68 -0.56
N ASN A 500 -4.81 -33.45 -0.12
CA ASN A 500 -3.96 -34.31 -0.96
C ASN A 500 -3.34 -33.55 -2.15
N ARG A 501 -2.80 -32.36 -1.89
CA ARG A 501 -2.18 -31.50 -2.91
C ARG A 501 -1.18 -30.51 -2.32
N VAL A 502 -0.28 -30.01 -3.16
CA VAL A 502 0.56 -28.85 -2.85
C VAL A 502 -0.34 -27.63 -2.60
N MET A 503 -0.01 -26.80 -1.63
CA MET A 503 -0.73 -25.56 -1.39
C MET A 503 -0.52 -24.58 -2.58
N ASP A 504 -1.55 -23.80 -2.88
CA ASP A 504 -1.48 -22.79 -3.95
C ASP A 504 -0.59 -21.61 -3.53
N PHE A 505 0.54 -21.44 -4.18
CA PHE A 505 1.47 -20.32 -3.98
C PHE A 505 1.39 -19.25 -5.10
N GLY A 506 0.43 -19.38 -6.02
CA GLY A 506 0.17 -18.40 -7.09
C GLY A 506 1.10 -18.48 -8.29
N THR A 507 1.87 -19.58 -8.41
CA THR A 507 2.67 -19.93 -9.58
C THR A 507 2.20 -21.27 -10.11
N ASN A 508 2.27 -21.46 -11.43
CA ASN A 508 2.11 -22.79 -12.01
C ASN A 508 3.36 -23.61 -11.69
N GLU A 509 3.17 -24.85 -11.25
CA GLU A 509 4.27 -25.74 -10.88
C GLU A 509 5.26 -25.89 -12.05
N GLY A 510 6.52 -25.55 -11.78
CA GLY A 510 7.65 -26.16 -12.47
C GLY A 510 8.49 -25.34 -13.43
N LEU A 511 8.13 -24.14 -13.91
CA LEU A 511 8.99 -23.40 -14.83
C LEU A 511 8.78 -21.87 -14.73
N VAL A 512 9.71 -21.18 -14.10
CA VAL A 512 9.88 -19.73 -14.25
C VAL A 512 10.37 -19.44 -15.65
N ILE A 513 9.54 -18.81 -16.48
CA ILE A 513 9.84 -18.60 -17.90
C ILE A 513 9.98 -17.11 -18.27
N ASN A 514 9.42 -16.19 -17.46
CA ASN A 514 9.43 -14.75 -17.72
C ASN A 514 9.59 -13.94 -16.42
N LEU A 515 10.10 -12.71 -16.52
CA LEU A 515 10.10 -11.70 -15.45
C LEU A 515 8.70 -11.42 -14.85
N ASN A 516 7.63 -11.81 -15.56
CA ASN A 516 6.24 -11.71 -15.11
C ASN A 516 5.77 -12.95 -14.32
N ASP A 517 6.59 -13.98 -14.18
CA ASP A 517 6.25 -15.14 -13.38
C ASP A 517 6.30 -14.75 -11.91
N LYS A 518 5.20 -14.91 -11.23
CA LYS A 518 4.90 -14.43 -9.87
C LYS A 518 5.71 -15.15 -8.78
N CYS A 519 7.03 -15.27 -8.95
CA CYS A 519 7.93 -16.04 -8.07
C CYS A 519 8.44 -15.27 -6.86
N TYR A 520 8.49 -13.96 -6.93
CA TYR A 520 9.01 -13.12 -5.87
C TYR A 520 8.19 -13.28 -4.58
N PRO A 521 8.81 -13.40 -3.40
CA PRO A 521 8.15 -13.70 -2.12
C PRO A 521 6.92 -12.83 -1.84
N TYR A 522 7.07 -11.53 -2.01
CA TYR A 522 6.05 -10.52 -1.70
C TYR A 522 5.38 -9.94 -2.94
N HIS A 523 5.23 -10.76 -4.00
CA HIS A 523 4.64 -10.31 -5.27
C HIS A 523 3.22 -9.74 -5.07
N PRO A 524 2.95 -8.46 -5.40
CA PRO A 524 1.69 -7.80 -5.07
C PRO A 524 0.51 -8.27 -5.92
N PHE A 525 0.76 -8.89 -7.09
CA PHE A 525 -0.27 -9.29 -8.07
C PHE A 525 -0.56 -10.80 -8.05
N ILE A 526 -0.50 -11.45 -6.88
CA ILE A 526 -0.95 -12.83 -6.65
C ILE A 526 -2.26 -12.85 -5.89
N SER A 527 -2.95 -14.00 -5.88
CA SER A 527 -4.20 -14.18 -5.13
C SER A 527 -3.98 -14.01 -3.62
N ASN A 528 -5.02 -13.59 -2.90
CA ASN A 528 -4.96 -13.51 -1.44
C ASN A 528 -4.66 -14.87 -0.79
N LEU A 529 -5.14 -15.98 -1.39
CA LEU A 529 -4.82 -17.33 -0.92
C LEU A 529 -3.32 -17.64 -1.08
N ALA A 530 -2.76 -17.36 -2.25
CA ALA A 530 -1.34 -17.56 -2.52
C ALA A 530 -0.47 -16.72 -1.58
N ARG A 531 -0.83 -15.46 -1.35
CA ARG A 531 -0.14 -14.55 -0.41
C ARG A 531 -0.15 -15.12 1.01
N LYS A 532 -1.30 -15.61 1.49
CA LYS A 532 -1.43 -16.25 2.81
C LYS A 532 -0.58 -17.51 2.92
N ASN A 533 -0.54 -18.33 1.88
CA ASN A 533 0.24 -19.56 1.86
C ASN A 533 1.75 -19.28 1.82
N ARG A 534 2.20 -18.27 1.06
CA ARG A 534 3.60 -17.81 1.08
C ARG A 534 3.99 -17.30 2.45
N LYS A 535 3.15 -16.45 3.04
CA LYS A 535 3.40 -15.94 4.39
C LYS A 535 3.59 -17.08 5.40
N LEU A 536 2.73 -18.10 5.38
CA LEU A 536 2.89 -19.27 6.25
C LEU A 536 4.25 -19.97 6.04
N LEU A 537 4.64 -20.19 4.79
CA LEU A 537 5.91 -20.83 4.46
C LEU A 537 7.10 -19.98 4.93
N ILE A 538 7.09 -18.69 4.62
CA ILE A 538 8.16 -17.74 4.97
C ILE A 538 8.28 -17.62 6.49
N ASP A 539 7.17 -17.40 7.21
CA ASP A 539 7.17 -17.25 8.66
C ASP A 539 7.79 -18.48 9.35
N LEU A 540 7.47 -19.71 8.89
CA LEU A 540 8.03 -20.94 9.46
C LEU A 540 9.56 -21.02 9.34
N PHE A 541 10.11 -20.56 8.22
CA PHE A 541 11.56 -20.55 8.02
C PHE A 541 12.23 -19.38 8.74
N GLU A 542 11.63 -18.19 8.72
CA GLU A 542 12.16 -17.00 9.41
C GLU A 542 12.16 -17.16 10.93
N GLU A 543 11.17 -17.85 11.53
CA GLU A 543 11.14 -18.21 12.95
C GLU A 543 12.32 -19.12 13.35
N GLU A 544 12.81 -19.92 12.41
CA GLU A 544 14.02 -20.75 12.60
C GLU A 544 15.31 -20.01 12.21
N GLY A 545 15.22 -18.71 11.87
CA GLY A 545 16.34 -17.83 11.60
C GLY A 545 16.86 -17.87 10.17
N PHE A 546 16.16 -18.50 9.22
CA PHE A 546 16.47 -18.39 7.81
C PHE A 546 16.15 -17.00 7.27
N VAL A 547 16.59 -16.73 6.06
CA VAL A 547 16.13 -15.62 5.23
C VAL A 547 15.54 -16.15 3.92
N VAL A 548 14.46 -15.55 3.45
CA VAL A 548 13.88 -15.89 2.14
C VAL A 548 14.65 -15.15 1.04
N ASP A 549 14.90 -15.82 -0.08
CA ASP A 549 15.55 -15.20 -1.24
C ASP A 549 14.69 -14.06 -1.82
N ILE A 550 15.34 -13.04 -2.37
CA ILE A 550 14.68 -11.85 -2.94
C ILE A 550 13.79 -12.20 -4.13
N LYS A 551 14.16 -13.22 -4.92
CA LYS A 551 13.50 -13.59 -6.18
C LYS A 551 12.59 -14.81 -6.07
N GLU A 552 12.84 -15.69 -5.10
CA GLU A 552 12.22 -17.02 -5.03
C GLU A 552 11.57 -17.25 -3.66
N TYR A 553 10.22 -17.26 -3.58
CA TYR A 553 9.47 -17.46 -2.33
C TYR A 553 9.68 -18.84 -1.69
N TRP A 554 10.25 -19.79 -2.43
CA TRP A 554 10.54 -21.16 -1.97
C TRP A 554 11.97 -21.38 -1.51
N HIS A 555 12.90 -20.43 -1.79
CA HIS A 555 14.32 -20.52 -1.47
C HIS A 555 14.64 -19.84 -0.15
N PHE A 556 15.31 -20.56 0.74
CA PHE A 556 15.64 -20.13 2.09
C PHE A 556 17.11 -20.35 2.39
N ASP A 557 17.80 -19.30 2.80
CA ASP A 557 19.21 -19.30 3.14
C ASP A 557 19.43 -19.27 4.66
N TYR A 558 20.44 -20.02 5.14
CA TYR A 558 20.94 -19.98 6.51
C TYR A 558 22.45 -20.16 6.53
N GLY A 559 23.15 -19.29 7.26
CA GLY A 559 24.59 -19.37 7.51
C GLY A 559 25.52 -19.07 6.34
N ASN A 560 25.02 -18.93 5.11
CA ASN A 560 25.78 -18.55 3.92
C ASN A 560 25.89 -17.02 3.77
N ALA A 561 26.52 -16.55 2.69
CA ALA A 561 26.78 -15.12 2.48
C ALA A 561 25.51 -14.28 2.31
N SER A 562 24.47 -14.81 1.65
CA SER A 562 23.16 -14.14 1.50
C SER A 562 22.49 -13.95 2.86
N TRP A 563 22.48 -15.00 3.68
CA TRP A 563 21.96 -14.95 5.04
C TRP A 563 22.71 -13.94 5.92
N ALA A 564 24.04 -13.94 5.85
CA ALA A 564 24.86 -13.03 6.67
C ALA A 564 24.57 -11.56 6.33
N LEU A 565 24.44 -11.23 5.04
CA LEU A 565 24.09 -9.89 4.58
C LEU A 565 22.71 -9.45 5.10
N GLU A 566 21.68 -10.28 4.94
CA GLU A 566 20.31 -9.96 5.33
C GLU A 566 20.12 -9.88 6.86
N LYS A 567 20.87 -10.67 7.63
CA LYS A 567 20.86 -10.62 9.11
C LYS A 567 21.77 -9.53 9.68
N GLY A 568 22.60 -8.87 8.86
CA GLY A 568 23.58 -7.89 9.32
C GLY A 568 24.74 -8.52 10.09
N GLU A 569 25.04 -9.79 9.81
CA GLU A 569 26.18 -10.50 10.43
C GLU A 569 27.50 -10.09 9.78
N ASN A 570 28.56 -10.08 10.54
CA ASN A 570 29.88 -9.67 10.05
C ASN A 570 30.52 -10.68 9.07
N HIS A 571 30.07 -11.94 9.07
CA HIS A 571 30.60 -13.02 8.23
C HIS A 571 29.57 -14.14 8.06
N ALA A 572 29.70 -14.88 6.98
CA ALA A 572 28.99 -16.14 6.77
C ALA A 572 29.73 -17.28 7.50
N ILE A 573 28.98 -18.26 8.00
CA ILE A 573 29.52 -19.43 8.74
C ILE A 573 29.61 -20.69 7.89
N TYR A 574 29.05 -20.67 6.67
CA TYR A 574 29.09 -21.78 5.72
C TYR A 574 29.70 -21.33 4.38
N GLY A 575 30.81 -21.92 4.04
CA GLY A 575 31.44 -21.85 2.72
C GLY A 575 30.93 -22.96 1.78
N ILE A 576 31.46 -22.95 0.57
CA ILE A 576 31.12 -23.92 -0.48
C ILE A 576 31.68 -25.30 -0.12
N VAL A 577 30.89 -26.35 -0.35
CA VAL A 577 31.31 -27.77 -0.31
C VAL A 577 31.22 -28.31 -1.74
N GLU A 578 32.37 -28.47 -2.39
CA GLU A 578 32.45 -28.83 -3.81
C GLU A 578 32.00 -30.27 -4.07
N ALA A 579 32.42 -31.20 -3.22
CA ALA A 579 32.13 -32.62 -3.30
C ALA A 579 32.04 -33.26 -1.93
N ILE A 580 31.34 -34.37 -1.82
CA ILE A 580 31.30 -35.23 -0.64
C ILE A 580 32.26 -36.39 -0.88
N SER A 581 33.25 -36.60 0.01
CA SER A 581 33.95 -37.89 0.09
C SER A 581 32.92 -38.96 0.49
N VAL A 582 32.61 -39.89 -0.42
CA VAL A 582 31.70 -41.02 -0.23
C VAL A 582 32.25 -41.99 0.79
#